data_ef03ebfab817b2bcd05ba96e72832cc3
#
_entry.id   ef03ebfab817b2bcd05ba96e72832cc3
#
_cell.length_a   1.000
_cell.length_b   1.000
_cell.length_c   1.000
_cell.angle_alpha   90.00
_cell.angle_beta   90.00
_cell.angle_gamma   90.00
#
_symmetry.space_group_name_H-M   'P 1'
#
loop_
_entity.id
_entity.type
_entity.pdbx_description
1 polymer ?
#
loop_
_entity_poly.entity_id
_entity_poly.type
_entity_poly.pdbx_seq_one_letter_code
_entity_poly.pdbx_strand_id
1 'polypeptide(L)'
;YEVLSWVNRLTAETPMTDHRFVTADGRVEYSAFGDVRVWVNYGPEPYVVPAPDGDLRRVTDQPTTLPEHGLLVLSPTFVAFNATEFGGVKYGQTALFTARSTDNRPLWKSGKARIFHGFGDPKVRLCGRESRVEREETISLAN
;
A
#
# COMPACT_ATOMS: atom_id res chain seq x y z
N TYR A 1 -0.46 -10.11 9.72
CA TYR A 1 0.12 -9.75 11.02
C TYR A 1 1.18 -8.65 10.91
N GLU A 2 2.13 -8.80 10.00
CA GLU A 2 3.18 -7.79 9.81
C GLU A 2 2.60 -6.43 9.38
N VAL A 3 1.58 -6.45 8.52
CA VAL A 3 0.91 -5.23 8.07
C VAL A 3 0.29 -4.51 9.25
N LEU A 4 -0.49 -5.21 10.07
CA LEU A 4 -1.17 -4.61 11.22
C LEU A 4 -0.17 -4.07 12.25
N SER A 5 0.90 -4.81 12.51
CA SER A 5 1.94 -4.39 13.44
C SER A 5 2.60 -3.09 12.99
N TRP A 6 2.91 -2.98 11.69
CA TRP A 6 3.56 -1.79 11.17
C TRP A 6 2.61 -0.59 11.10
N VAL A 7 1.36 -0.80 10.70
CA VAL A 7 0.34 0.26 10.68
C VAL A 7 0.12 0.81 12.07
N ASN A 8 -0.03 -0.08 13.07
CA ASN A 8 -0.19 0.34 14.46
C ASN A 8 1.00 1.19 14.92
N ARG A 9 2.20 0.80 14.53
CA ARG A 9 3.42 1.53 14.87
C ARG A 9 3.46 2.92 14.24
N LEU A 10 3.05 3.03 12.98
CA LEU A 10 3.02 4.30 12.28
C LEU A 10 1.95 5.25 12.83
N THR A 11 0.83 4.70 13.31
CA THR A 11 -0.33 5.50 13.69
C THR A 11 -0.51 5.66 15.20
N ALA A 12 0.30 4.98 16.02
CA ALA A 12 0.11 4.92 17.47
C ALA A 12 0.11 6.30 18.14
N GLU A 13 0.91 7.23 17.65
CA GLU A 13 1.04 8.57 18.21
C GLU A 13 0.52 9.66 17.27
N THR A 14 -0.08 9.26 16.14
CA THR A 14 -0.57 10.18 15.13
C THR A 14 -2.10 10.22 15.20
N PRO A 15 -2.70 11.38 15.47
CA PRO A 15 -4.16 11.48 15.50
C PRO A 15 -4.78 11.12 14.16
N MET A 16 -5.93 10.46 14.21
CA MET A 16 -6.75 10.27 13.02
C MET A 16 -7.25 11.61 12.53
N THR A 17 -6.94 11.98 11.30
CA THR A 17 -7.33 13.27 10.71
C THR A 17 -8.54 13.15 9.80
N ASP A 18 -8.88 11.96 9.34
CA ASP A 18 -10.06 11.69 8.54
C ASP A 18 -10.50 10.25 8.71
N HIS A 19 -11.80 10.02 8.68
CA HIS A 19 -12.39 8.69 8.71
C HIS A 19 -13.75 8.76 8.04
N ARG A 20 -13.98 7.95 7.01
CA ARG A 20 -15.26 7.93 6.31
C ARG A 20 -15.45 6.64 5.54
N PHE A 21 -16.69 6.35 5.22
CA PHE A 21 -17.01 5.32 4.24
C PHE A 21 -17.06 5.97 2.86
N VAL A 22 -16.33 5.42 1.91
CA VAL A 22 -16.24 6.00 0.56
C VAL A 22 -17.27 5.40 -0.40
N THR A 23 -18.04 4.42 0.06
CA THR A 23 -19.17 3.85 -0.69
C THR A 23 -20.46 4.09 0.08
N ALA A 24 -21.58 4.21 -0.66
CA ALA A 24 -22.87 4.50 -0.05
C ALA A 24 -23.35 3.37 0.90
N ASP A 25 -22.94 2.14 0.64
CA ASP A 25 -23.31 0.97 1.45
C ASP A 25 -22.36 0.72 2.63
N GLY A 26 -21.35 1.56 2.80
CA GLY A 26 -20.41 1.44 3.91
C GLY A 26 -19.42 0.28 3.81
N ARG A 27 -19.27 -0.34 2.63
CA ARG A 27 -18.38 -1.49 2.50
C ARG A 27 -16.90 -1.12 2.39
N VAL A 28 -16.58 0.11 2.03
CA VAL A 28 -15.19 0.57 1.93
C VAL A 28 -14.95 1.70 2.91
N GLU A 29 -14.03 1.47 3.82
CA GLU A 29 -13.65 2.42 4.86
C GLU A 29 -12.33 3.06 4.50
N TYR A 30 -12.25 4.38 4.67
CA TYR A 30 -11.05 5.18 4.48
C TYR A 30 -10.69 5.85 5.79
N SER A 31 -9.40 5.79 6.17
CA SER A 31 -8.88 6.48 7.34
C SER A 31 -7.58 7.18 6.99
N ALA A 32 -7.35 8.33 7.59
CA ALA A 32 -6.10 9.07 7.43
C ALA A 32 -5.52 9.39 8.80
N PHE A 33 -4.20 9.21 8.93
CA PHE A 33 -3.42 9.48 10.15
C PHE A 33 -2.18 10.25 9.72
N GLY A 34 -2.28 11.60 9.75
CA GLY A 34 -1.20 12.42 9.21
C GLY A 34 -1.02 12.16 7.71
N ASP A 35 0.13 11.67 7.31
CA ASP A 35 0.44 11.34 5.92
C ASP A 35 0.18 9.87 5.57
N VAL A 36 -0.39 9.09 6.48
CA VAL A 36 -0.77 7.70 6.26
C VAL A 36 -2.21 7.63 5.79
N ARG A 37 -2.46 6.91 4.69
CA ARG A 37 -3.79 6.70 4.13
C ARG A 37 -4.10 5.22 4.11
N VAL A 38 -5.28 4.83 4.60
CA VAL A 38 -5.69 3.42 4.72
C VAL A 38 -7.06 3.23 4.09
N TRP A 39 -7.19 2.26 3.20
CA TRP A 39 -8.47 1.82 2.63
C TRP A 39 -8.66 0.34 2.93
N VAL A 40 -9.86 -0.03 3.34
CA VAL A 40 -10.23 -1.44 3.57
C VAL A 40 -11.56 -1.71 2.90
N ASN A 41 -11.64 -2.75 2.11
CA ASN A 41 -12.88 -3.18 1.46
C ASN A 41 -13.45 -4.39 2.20
N TYR A 42 -14.55 -4.19 2.91
CA TYR A 42 -15.23 -5.24 3.67
C TYR A 42 -16.30 -5.99 2.86
N GLY A 43 -16.68 -5.44 1.71
CA GLY A 43 -17.76 -6.02 0.91
C GLY A 43 -17.28 -6.93 -0.19
N PRO A 44 -18.21 -7.70 -0.81
CA PRO A 44 -17.87 -8.67 -1.85
C PRO A 44 -17.49 -8.05 -3.19
N GLU A 45 -17.94 -6.81 -3.45
CA GLU A 45 -17.66 -6.15 -4.72
C GLU A 45 -16.26 -5.52 -4.71
N PRO A 46 -15.51 -5.65 -5.82
CA PRO A 46 -14.21 -4.96 -5.92
C PRO A 46 -14.38 -3.44 -5.82
N TYR A 47 -13.39 -2.79 -5.26
CA TYR A 47 -13.34 -1.33 -5.18
C TYR A 47 -12.03 -0.83 -5.78
N VAL A 48 -12.10 0.17 -6.66
CA VAL A 48 -10.92 0.78 -7.25
C VAL A 48 -10.58 2.05 -6.48
N VAL A 49 -9.43 2.05 -5.81
CA VAL A 49 -8.90 3.25 -5.17
C VAL A 49 -8.24 4.09 -6.25
N PRO A 50 -8.66 5.36 -6.44
CA PRO A 50 -8.05 6.22 -7.46
C PRO A 50 -6.54 6.39 -7.22
N ALA A 51 -5.81 6.67 -8.29
CA ALA A 51 -4.40 7.01 -8.17
C ALA A 51 -4.23 8.16 -7.18
N PRO A 52 -3.26 8.10 -6.26
CA PRO A 52 -3.06 9.16 -5.29
C PRO A 52 -2.57 10.44 -5.97
N ASP A 53 -2.77 11.57 -5.31
CA ASP A 53 -2.23 12.86 -5.73
C ASP A 53 -1.08 13.27 -4.81
N GLY A 54 -0.48 14.43 -5.09
CA GLY A 54 0.62 14.95 -4.29
C GLY A 54 1.83 14.04 -4.31
N ASP A 55 2.56 14.00 -3.21
CA ASP A 55 3.81 13.24 -3.12
C ASP A 55 3.61 11.73 -3.19
N LEU A 56 2.44 11.23 -2.80
CA LEU A 56 2.17 9.79 -2.85
C LEU A 56 2.13 9.24 -4.28
N ARG A 57 1.96 10.11 -5.30
CA ARG A 57 2.10 9.69 -6.70
C ARG A 57 3.50 9.17 -7.02
N ARG A 58 4.48 9.55 -6.23
CA ARG A 58 5.84 9.04 -6.38
C ARG A 58 5.97 7.57 -5.95
N VAL A 59 5.05 7.09 -5.14
CA VAL A 59 4.97 5.68 -4.75
C VAL A 59 4.28 4.88 -5.84
N THR A 60 3.09 5.34 -6.24
CA THR A 60 2.37 4.76 -7.39
C THR A 60 1.52 5.85 -8.04
N ASP A 61 1.52 5.89 -9.36
CA ASP A 61 0.67 6.77 -10.15
C ASP A 61 -0.52 6.03 -10.78
N GLN A 62 -0.77 4.80 -10.34
CA GLN A 62 -1.82 3.94 -10.86
C GLN A 62 -2.89 3.68 -9.79
N PRO A 63 -4.14 3.42 -10.21
CA PRO A 63 -5.16 3.01 -9.26
C PRO A 63 -4.87 1.61 -8.70
N THR A 64 -5.46 1.35 -7.53
CA THR A 64 -5.35 0.06 -6.84
C THR A 64 -6.72 -0.58 -6.77
N THR A 65 -6.84 -1.85 -7.17
CA THR A 65 -8.11 -2.57 -7.10
C THR A 65 -8.10 -3.48 -5.88
N LEU A 66 -9.06 -3.25 -4.98
CA LEU A 66 -9.21 -4.01 -3.74
C LEU A 66 -10.34 -5.03 -3.89
N PRO A 67 -10.04 -6.33 -3.75
CA PRO A 67 -11.08 -7.36 -3.69
C PRO A 67 -11.77 -7.35 -2.33
N GLU A 68 -12.70 -8.28 -2.11
CA GLU A 68 -13.26 -8.50 -0.78
C GLU A 68 -12.13 -8.75 0.22
N HIS A 69 -12.18 -8.08 1.36
CA HIS A 69 -11.13 -8.08 2.41
C HIS A 69 -9.78 -7.52 1.94
N GLY A 70 -9.77 -6.85 0.78
CA GLY A 70 -8.58 -6.15 0.31
C GLY A 70 -8.27 -4.91 1.14
N LEU A 71 -7.01 -4.53 1.18
CA LEU A 71 -6.59 -3.33 1.87
C LEU A 71 -5.47 -2.62 1.11
N LEU A 72 -5.35 -1.33 1.36
CA LEU A 72 -4.25 -0.51 0.85
C LEU A 72 -3.82 0.47 1.94
N VAL A 73 -2.54 0.49 2.24
CA VAL A 73 -1.92 1.49 3.12
C VAL A 73 -0.88 2.23 2.31
N LEU A 74 -1.01 3.54 2.25
CA LEU A 74 -0.05 4.41 1.56
C LEU A 74 0.50 5.45 2.52
N SER A 75 1.81 5.53 2.60
CA SER A 75 2.53 6.61 3.27
C SER A 75 3.86 6.83 2.55
N PRO A 76 4.56 7.95 2.81
CA PRO A 76 5.86 8.17 2.20
C PRO A 76 6.90 7.09 2.55
N THR A 77 6.80 6.47 3.72
CA THR A 77 7.80 5.52 4.22
C THR A 77 7.32 4.08 4.27
N PHE A 78 6.03 3.85 4.06
CA PHE A 78 5.46 2.50 4.16
C PHE A 78 4.31 2.32 3.18
N VAL A 79 4.30 1.19 2.51
CA VAL A 79 3.19 0.77 1.64
C VAL A 79 2.86 -0.68 1.95
N ALA A 80 1.57 -0.97 2.03
CA ALA A 80 1.09 -2.33 2.15
C ALA A 80 -0.17 -2.48 1.33
N PHE A 81 -0.31 -3.62 0.65
CA PHE A 81 -1.55 -3.88 -0.07
C PHE A 81 -1.85 -5.36 -0.13
N ASN A 82 -3.14 -5.65 -0.10
CA ASN A 82 -3.72 -6.93 -0.47
C ASN A 82 -4.73 -6.60 -1.57
N ALA A 83 -4.33 -6.81 -2.81
CA ALA A 83 -5.04 -6.26 -3.96
C ALA A 83 -4.93 -7.18 -5.17
N THR A 84 -5.83 -6.96 -6.14
CA THR A 84 -5.77 -7.65 -7.43
C THR A 84 -5.07 -6.80 -8.50
N GLU A 85 -4.84 -5.53 -8.22
CA GLU A 85 -4.07 -4.64 -9.09
C GLU A 85 -3.39 -3.57 -8.26
N PHE A 86 -2.09 -3.37 -8.48
CA PHE A 86 -1.32 -2.31 -7.83
C PHE A 86 -0.16 -1.90 -8.73
N GLY A 87 0.07 -0.58 -8.82
CA GLY A 87 1.21 -0.04 -9.57
C GLY A 87 1.21 -0.36 -11.05
N GLY A 88 0.04 -0.64 -11.62
CA GLY A 88 -0.09 -1.06 -13.01
C GLY A 88 0.12 -2.55 -13.23
N VAL A 89 0.42 -3.30 -12.18
CA VAL A 89 0.56 -4.77 -12.26
C VAL A 89 -0.79 -5.39 -11.93
N LYS A 90 -1.28 -6.24 -12.84
CA LYS A 90 -2.51 -7.00 -12.62
C LYS A 90 -2.18 -8.39 -12.15
N TYR A 91 -2.71 -8.75 -10.98
CA TYR A 91 -2.54 -10.08 -10.41
C TYR A 91 -3.78 -10.91 -10.75
N GLY A 92 -3.58 -12.14 -11.23
CA GLY A 92 -4.69 -13.03 -11.55
C GLY A 92 -5.54 -13.38 -10.33
N GLN A 93 -4.90 -13.35 -9.16
CA GLN A 93 -5.53 -13.48 -7.85
C GLN A 93 -4.99 -12.35 -7.00
N THR A 94 -5.32 -12.34 -5.70
CA THR A 94 -4.79 -11.31 -4.80
C THR A 94 -3.30 -11.51 -4.54
N ALA A 95 -2.60 -10.41 -4.37
CA ALA A 95 -1.20 -10.42 -3.96
C ALA A 95 -1.05 -9.55 -2.71
N LEU A 96 -0.20 -9.99 -1.79
CA LEU A 96 0.11 -9.25 -0.57
C LEU A 96 1.58 -8.84 -0.59
N PHE A 97 1.81 -7.55 -0.49
CA PHE A 97 3.14 -6.97 -0.36
C PHE A 97 3.17 -5.92 0.72
N THR A 98 4.32 -5.80 1.39
CA THR A 98 4.63 -4.63 2.22
C THR A 98 5.99 -4.09 1.80
N ALA A 99 6.15 -2.79 1.84
CA ALA A 99 7.42 -2.13 1.57
C ALA A 99 7.63 -1.03 2.60
N ARG A 100 8.81 -0.99 3.20
CA ARG A 100 9.14 0.04 4.17
C ARG A 100 10.55 0.57 3.96
N SER A 101 10.71 1.86 4.21
CA SER A 101 12.02 2.49 4.23
C SER A 101 12.73 2.14 5.54
N THR A 102 13.97 1.72 5.46
CA THR A 102 14.77 1.41 6.65
C THR A 102 15.79 2.52 6.96
N ASP A 103 15.85 3.56 6.13
CA ASP A 103 16.76 4.70 6.30
C ASP A 103 16.03 6.00 6.63
N ASN A 104 14.76 5.93 7.04
CA ASN A 104 13.89 7.05 7.39
C ASN A 104 13.66 8.06 6.25
N ARG A 105 13.96 7.69 5.02
CA ARG A 105 13.69 8.52 3.85
C ARG A 105 12.37 8.10 3.21
N PRO A 106 11.71 9.00 2.46
CA PRO A 106 10.59 8.56 1.63
C PRO A 106 11.01 7.41 0.71
N LEU A 107 10.09 6.51 0.42
CA LEU A 107 10.38 5.32 -0.39
C LEU A 107 11.07 5.67 -1.70
N TRP A 108 10.62 6.75 -2.35
CA TRP A 108 11.20 7.18 -3.65
C TRP A 108 12.61 7.77 -3.53
N LYS A 109 13.10 7.97 -2.32
CA LYS A 109 14.47 8.42 -2.03
C LYS A 109 15.26 7.41 -1.20
N SER A 110 14.64 6.27 -0.87
CA SER A 110 15.27 5.30 0.01
C SER A 110 16.31 4.47 -0.73
N GLY A 111 17.50 4.42 -0.16
CA GLY A 111 18.53 3.49 -0.62
C GLY A 111 18.38 2.11 0.00
N LYS A 112 17.49 1.95 0.97
CA LYS A 112 17.25 0.70 1.70
C LYS A 112 15.77 0.53 1.97
N ALA A 113 15.03 0.07 0.99
CA ALA A 113 13.62 -0.29 1.16
C ALA A 113 13.51 -1.81 1.29
N ARG A 114 12.87 -2.24 2.36
CA ARG A 114 12.65 -3.66 2.62
C ARG A 114 11.28 -4.03 2.09
N ILE A 115 11.23 -4.99 1.18
CA ILE A 115 10.01 -5.45 0.56
C ILE A 115 9.74 -6.88 1.01
N PHE A 116 8.56 -7.12 1.53
CA PHE A 116 8.08 -8.43 1.95
C PHE A 116 6.92 -8.84 1.05
N HIS A 117 6.98 -10.08 0.55
CA HIS A 117 5.93 -10.68 -0.26
C HIS A 117 5.25 -11.79 0.52
N GLY A 118 3.95 -11.64 0.77
CA GLY A 118 3.20 -12.61 1.54
C GLY A 118 2.63 -13.75 0.71
N PHE A 119 1.97 -13.42 -0.40
CA PHE A 119 1.40 -14.42 -1.32
C PHE A 119 1.05 -13.77 -2.66
N GLY A 120 0.75 -14.60 -3.65
CA GLY A 120 0.40 -14.17 -4.99
C GLY A 120 1.61 -14.09 -5.91
N ASP A 121 1.45 -13.43 -7.05
CA ASP A 121 2.54 -13.23 -8.00
C ASP A 121 3.63 -12.37 -7.34
N PRO A 122 4.90 -12.75 -7.44
CA PRO A 122 5.99 -12.03 -6.79
C PRO A 122 6.40 -10.72 -7.47
N LYS A 123 5.73 -10.32 -8.53
CA LYS A 123 6.04 -9.10 -9.25
C LYS A 123 5.38 -7.89 -8.59
N VAL A 124 6.14 -6.83 -8.37
CA VAL A 124 5.64 -5.59 -7.77
C VAL A 124 6.30 -4.38 -8.43
N ARG A 125 5.54 -3.30 -8.56
CA ARG A 125 6.06 -2.04 -9.07
C ARG A 125 5.85 -0.94 -8.03
N LEU A 126 6.94 -0.37 -7.57
CA LEU A 126 6.95 0.70 -6.59
C LEU A 126 7.88 1.81 -7.07
N CYS A 127 7.44 3.06 -6.90
CA CYS A 127 8.22 4.25 -7.25
C CYS A 127 8.71 4.20 -8.71
N GLY A 128 7.87 3.64 -9.60
CA GLY A 128 8.21 3.48 -11.01
C GLY A 128 9.16 2.34 -11.31
N ARG A 129 9.57 1.58 -10.32
CA ARG A 129 10.52 0.48 -10.47
C ARG A 129 9.83 -0.86 -10.28
N GLU A 130 9.95 -1.72 -11.28
CA GLU A 130 9.42 -3.08 -11.22
C GLU A 130 10.46 -4.02 -10.63
N SER A 131 10.02 -4.88 -9.71
CA SER A 131 10.90 -5.84 -9.03
C SER A 131 10.18 -7.16 -8.85
N ARG A 132 10.97 -8.22 -8.71
CA ARG A 132 10.47 -9.53 -8.38
C ARG A 132 10.97 -9.90 -7.00
N VAL A 133 10.07 -10.07 -6.05
CA VAL A 133 10.39 -10.36 -4.66
C VAL A 133 9.70 -11.66 -4.28
N GLU A 134 10.48 -12.73 -4.08
CA GLU A 134 9.91 -14.04 -3.76
C GLU A 134 9.41 -14.10 -2.32
N ARG A 135 10.15 -13.56 -1.37
CA ARG A 135 9.77 -13.50 0.05
C ARG A 135 10.09 -12.15 0.66
N GLU A 136 11.36 -11.81 0.70
CA GLU A 136 11.83 -10.58 1.29
C GLU A 136 13.13 -10.16 0.65
N GLU A 137 13.23 -8.89 0.29
CA GLU A 137 14.45 -8.32 -0.27
C GLU A 137 14.59 -6.88 0.18
N THR A 138 15.84 -6.44 0.28
CA THR A 138 16.16 -5.04 0.52
C THR A 138 16.76 -4.47 -0.75
N ILE A 139 16.12 -3.45 -1.29
CA ILE A 139 16.52 -2.82 -2.56
C ILE A 139 16.51 -1.32 -2.43
N SER A 140 17.15 -0.64 -3.38
CA SER A 140 17.05 0.81 -3.52
C SER A 140 15.88 1.15 -4.45
N LEU A 141 14.95 1.98 -3.96
CA LEU A 141 13.87 2.53 -4.77
C LEU A 141 14.19 3.95 -5.24
N ALA A 142 15.30 4.51 -4.79
CA ALA A 142 15.75 5.83 -5.25
C ALA A 142 16.21 5.78 -6.70
N ASN A 143 15.91 6.82 -7.43
CA ASN A 143 16.36 7.00 -8.79
C ASN A 143 17.69 7.73 -8.84
#